data_a54c24f3955748c6577c192b7ab52e08
#
_entry.id   a54c24f3955748c6577c192b7ab52e08
#
_cell.length_a   1.000
_cell.length_b   1.000
_cell.length_c   1.000
_cell.angle_alpha   90.00
_cell.angle_beta   90.00
_cell.angle_gamma   90.00
#
_symmetry.space_group_name_H-M   'P 1'
#
loop_
_entity.id
_entity.type
_entity.pdbx_description
1 polymer ?
#
loop_
_entity_poly.entity_id
_entity_poly.type
_entity_poly.pdbx_seq_one_letter_code
_entity_poly.pdbx_strand_id
1 'polypeptide(L)'
;MTQSNKNLHVYSREITRDERTSLSVLVSLIHPGATVLDLGTGSGALGKYLQETLGCTVDGLTYNDAEADVARPYYRRVEVANLENCALASIFPGVRYDYVVCADVLEHLSRPERIVEACRDLLAPAGRLLISVPNAGYSGLIGELLQGDFTYREEGLLDRTHLRFFTRRSLARFLGELNWSLEVFDTIIRELPASEFKVAFDSLPPALSRYLLAIPDALTYQFIVAATPQQAGDISLAAVEPTGGAQALFSAQLYLGAQGQYAEANKLIMAGAIGQEHQLLRFNLPQGNWTHLRLDPADRPGFIHLHSVTLRDAQGQARWHWSSDADGIQSLEAAPHQQMFLRPLWPASPTALVLLHGDDPWVELPVPPAVVADVTGMPGAQLEVQIGWPMSADYLALSETLNPLAERLSQLEHSTGEERQAHQHSVNEMLASAGQNK
;
A
#
# COMPACT_ATOMS: atom_id res chain seq x y z
N MET A 1 -4.45 43.64 27.19
CA MET A 1 -3.27 42.81 26.87
C MET A 1 -3.78 41.64 26.05
N THR A 2 -3.61 41.76 24.77
CA THR A 2 -4.06 40.84 23.73
C THR A 2 -3.27 39.56 23.78
N GLN A 3 -3.85 38.46 24.25
CA GLN A 3 -3.28 37.14 24.02
C GLN A 3 -3.47 36.76 22.55
N SER A 4 -2.37 36.56 21.90
CA SER A 4 -2.17 36.16 20.52
C SER A 4 -2.94 34.86 20.22
N ASN A 5 -3.86 34.88 19.27
CA ASN A 5 -4.49 33.75 18.60
C ASN A 5 -3.42 32.93 17.86
N LYS A 6 -2.88 31.94 18.52
CA LYS A 6 -1.97 30.95 17.92
C LYS A 6 -2.51 29.57 18.15
N ASN A 7 -3.62 29.19 17.55
CA ASN A 7 -4.06 27.79 17.43
C ASN A 7 -5.20 27.70 16.44
N LEU A 8 -5.02 28.26 15.22
CA LEU A 8 -5.77 27.76 14.08
C LEU A 8 -4.98 26.56 13.55
N HIS A 9 -5.46 25.36 13.79
CA HIS A 9 -5.10 24.20 13.00
C HIS A 9 -5.79 24.33 11.64
N VAL A 10 -5.31 25.26 10.82
CA VAL A 10 -5.82 25.49 9.48
C VAL A 10 -5.31 24.36 8.58
N TYR A 11 -5.96 23.21 8.63
CA TYR A 11 -5.90 22.24 7.55
C TYR A 11 -6.68 22.82 6.37
N SER A 12 -6.00 23.62 5.55
CA SER A 12 -6.52 24.03 4.24
C SER A 12 -6.47 22.79 3.31
N ARG A 13 -7.44 21.90 3.47
CA ARG A 13 -7.61 20.74 2.59
C ARG A 13 -8.67 21.07 1.57
N GLU A 14 -8.27 21.37 0.34
CA GLU A 14 -9.20 21.35 -0.78
C GLU A 14 -9.52 19.89 -1.12
N ILE A 15 -10.81 19.57 -1.22
CA ILE A 15 -11.27 18.25 -1.64
C ILE A 15 -11.22 18.22 -3.17
N THR A 16 -10.24 17.52 -3.73
CA THR A 16 -10.14 17.26 -5.17
C THR A 16 -10.64 15.85 -5.47
N ARG A 17 -11.35 15.67 -6.60
CA ARG A 17 -11.82 14.34 -7.01
C ARG A 17 -10.69 13.42 -7.49
N ASP A 18 -9.56 14.00 -7.84
CA ASP A 18 -8.42 13.29 -8.42
C ASP A 18 -7.50 12.68 -7.36
N GLU A 19 -7.61 13.11 -6.10
CA GLU A 19 -6.84 12.56 -4.99
C GLU A 19 -7.71 11.71 -4.06
N ARG A 20 -7.24 10.49 -3.78
CA ARG A 20 -7.89 9.62 -2.81
C ARG A 20 -7.48 10.00 -1.38
N THR A 21 -8.26 10.83 -0.74
CA THR A 21 -8.12 11.26 0.65
C THR A 21 -9.28 10.74 1.51
N SER A 22 -9.17 10.80 2.85
CA SER A 22 -10.29 10.45 3.75
C SER A 22 -11.55 11.25 3.43
N LEU A 23 -11.40 12.55 3.20
CA LEU A 23 -12.53 13.41 2.86
C LEU A 23 -13.12 13.07 1.48
N SER A 24 -12.31 12.81 0.45
CA SER A 24 -12.83 12.45 -0.88
C SER A 24 -13.60 11.12 -0.87
N VAL A 25 -13.18 10.15 -0.04
CA VAL A 25 -13.92 8.90 0.14
C VAL A 25 -15.21 9.14 0.93
N LEU A 26 -15.17 9.90 2.04
CA LEU A 26 -16.37 10.22 2.81
C LEU A 26 -17.44 10.92 1.95
N VAL A 27 -17.06 11.90 1.14
CA VAL A 27 -18.03 12.60 0.26
C VAL A 27 -18.59 11.69 -0.83
N SER A 28 -17.84 10.68 -1.28
CA SER A 28 -18.33 9.70 -2.26
C SER A 28 -19.45 8.80 -1.72
N LEU A 29 -19.58 8.69 -0.40
CA LEU A 29 -20.64 7.94 0.29
C LEU A 29 -21.90 8.76 0.52
N ILE A 30 -21.86 10.08 0.27
CA ILE A 30 -22.96 11.00 0.52
C ILE A 30 -23.69 11.30 -0.80
N HIS A 31 -25.02 11.08 -0.83
CA HIS A 31 -25.80 11.38 -2.03
C HIS A 31 -26.08 12.91 -2.15
N PRO A 32 -26.24 13.43 -3.37
CA PRO A 32 -26.61 14.82 -3.59
C PRO A 32 -27.92 15.20 -2.89
N GLY A 33 -27.97 16.43 -2.36
CA GLY A 33 -29.13 16.96 -1.68
C GLY A 33 -29.40 16.45 -0.26
N ALA A 34 -28.49 15.64 0.29
CA ALA A 34 -28.61 15.08 1.64
C ALA A 34 -28.59 16.14 2.74
N THR A 35 -29.18 15.79 3.90
CA THR A 35 -29.03 16.55 5.14
C THR A 35 -27.90 15.92 5.97
N VAL A 36 -26.86 16.69 6.23
CA VAL A 36 -25.62 16.21 6.85
C VAL A 36 -25.32 16.96 8.14
N LEU A 37 -24.91 16.25 9.17
CA LEU A 37 -24.31 16.83 10.38
C LEU A 37 -22.82 16.52 10.38
N ASP A 38 -22.00 17.56 10.36
CA ASP A 38 -20.53 17.47 10.41
C ASP A 38 -20.02 17.77 11.82
N LEU A 39 -19.57 16.76 12.52
CA LEU A 39 -19.01 16.88 13.87
C LEU A 39 -17.50 17.06 13.76
N GLY A 40 -16.99 18.20 14.22
CA GLY A 40 -15.59 18.59 14.05
C GLY A 40 -15.34 19.27 12.70
N THR A 41 -16.16 20.29 12.36
CA THR A 41 -16.10 20.96 11.05
C THR A 41 -14.73 21.52 10.67
N GLY A 42 -13.85 21.78 11.66
CA GLY A 42 -12.64 22.56 11.44
C GLY A 42 -12.92 23.85 10.69
N SER A 43 -12.17 24.17 9.66
CA SER A 43 -12.36 25.34 8.79
C SER A 43 -13.51 25.21 7.78
N GLY A 44 -14.25 24.09 7.77
CA GLY A 44 -15.43 23.88 6.94
C GLY A 44 -15.18 23.35 5.53
N ALA A 45 -14.05 22.73 5.26
CA ALA A 45 -13.72 22.18 3.94
C ALA A 45 -14.75 21.15 3.46
N LEU A 46 -15.20 20.26 4.35
CA LEU A 46 -16.21 19.26 4.05
C LEU A 46 -17.56 19.92 3.70
N GLY A 47 -18.04 20.82 4.55
CA GLY A 47 -19.32 21.51 4.33
C GLY A 47 -19.33 22.34 3.05
N LYS A 48 -18.23 23.03 2.75
CA LYS A 48 -18.07 23.75 1.48
C LYS A 48 -18.28 22.83 0.28
N TYR A 49 -17.55 21.71 0.24
CA TYR A 49 -17.68 20.76 -0.87
C TYR A 49 -19.09 20.17 -0.97
N LEU A 50 -19.68 19.75 0.16
CA LEU A 50 -21.03 19.18 0.21
C LEU A 50 -22.08 20.16 -0.27
N GLN A 51 -21.99 21.43 0.15
CA GLN A 51 -22.93 22.48 -0.27
C GLN A 51 -22.77 22.86 -1.75
N GLU A 52 -21.52 23.21 -2.16
CA GLU A 52 -21.27 23.76 -3.49
C GLU A 52 -21.35 22.70 -4.60
N THR A 53 -20.91 21.46 -4.30
CA THR A 53 -20.80 20.41 -5.31
C THR A 53 -21.99 19.45 -5.30
N LEU A 54 -22.50 19.09 -4.11
CA LEU A 54 -23.56 18.10 -3.96
C LEU A 54 -24.92 18.71 -3.60
N GLY A 55 -25.00 20.03 -3.35
CA GLY A 55 -26.24 20.70 -2.98
C GLY A 55 -26.81 20.23 -1.64
N CYS A 56 -25.98 19.70 -0.74
CA CYS A 56 -26.38 19.21 0.56
C CYS A 56 -26.75 20.36 1.51
N THR A 57 -27.62 20.06 2.48
CA THR A 57 -27.86 20.94 3.61
C THR A 57 -27.00 20.48 4.78
N VAL A 58 -26.02 21.27 5.19
CA VAL A 58 -25.05 20.87 6.18
C VAL A 58 -25.21 21.69 7.46
N ASP A 59 -25.31 21.03 8.61
CA ASP A 59 -25.10 21.61 9.93
C ASP A 59 -23.73 21.20 10.45
N GLY A 60 -23.12 22.02 11.27
CA GLY A 60 -21.79 21.77 11.78
C GLY A 60 -21.63 22.03 13.27
N LEU A 61 -20.68 21.34 13.87
CA LEU A 61 -20.22 21.57 15.23
C LEU A 61 -18.70 21.61 15.27
N THR A 62 -18.13 22.64 15.86
CA THR A 62 -16.70 22.74 16.14
C THR A 62 -16.45 23.16 17.59
N TYR A 63 -15.22 22.98 18.05
CA TYR A 63 -14.79 23.43 19.39
C TYR A 63 -14.31 24.89 19.39
N ASN A 64 -13.97 25.44 18.22
CA ASN A 64 -13.24 26.70 18.09
C ASN A 64 -14.08 27.77 17.37
N ASP A 65 -14.28 28.92 18.03
CA ASP A 65 -15.03 30.06 17.47
C ASP A 65 -14.43 30.56 16.15
N ALA A 66 -13.09 30.62 16.02
CA ALA A 66 -12.45 31.13 14.82
C ALA A 66 -12.64 30.17 13.62
N GLU A 67 -12.68 28.88 13.87
CA GLU A 67 -13.02 27.87 12.85
C GLU A 67 -14.50 27.98 12.46
N ALA A 68 -15.38 28.15 13.45
CA ALA A 68 -16.81 28.35 13.19
C ALA A 68 -17.04 29.55 12.28
N ASP A 69 -16.35 30.68 12.50
CA ASP A 69 -16.47 31.88 11.67
C ASP A 69 -16.07 31.63 10.21
N VAL A 70 -15.04 30.81 9.97
CA VAL A 70 -14.60 30.42 8.63
C VAL A 70 -15.58 29.45 7.98
N ALA A 71 -16.15 28.52 8.75
CA ALA A 71 -17.05 27.48 8.26
C ALA A 71 -18.47 28.01 7.95
N ARG A 72 -18.99 28.97 8.72
CA ARG A 72 -20.37 29.49 8.63
C ARG A 72 -20.90 29.78 7.22
N PRO A 73 -20.13 30.31 6.26
CA PRO A 73 -20.63 30.56 4.91
C PRO A 73 -21.13 29.33 4.17
N TYR A 74 -20.67 28.14 4.56
CA TYR A 74 -20.90 26.87 3.87
C TYR A 74 -21.86 25.94 4.61
N TYR A 75 -22.35 26.35 5.78
CA TYR A 75 -23.26 25.57 6.61
C TYR A 75 -24.55 26.30 6.83
N ARG A 76 -25.66 25.57 6.95
CA ARG A 76 -26.93 26.15 7.38
C ARG A 76 -26.79 26.77 8.77
N ARG A 77 -26.05 26.13 9.66
CA ARG A 77 -25.63 26.64 10.98
C ARG A 77 -24.34 25.94 11.43
N VAL A 78 -23.55 26.64 12.22
CA VAL A 78 -22.38 26.09 12.91
C VAL A 78 -22.51 26.43 14.38
N GLU A 79 -22.52 25.39 15.22
CA GLU A 79 -22.54 25.52 16.66
C GLU A 79 -21.13 25.34 17.23
N VAL A 80 -20.84 26.11 18.31
CA VAL A 80 -19.55 25.99 19.01
C VAL A 80 -19.79 25.29 20.33
N ALA A 81 -19.27 24.06 20.44
CA ALA A 81 -19.41 23.27 21.66
C ALA A 81 -18.28 22.22 21.76
N ASN A 82 -18.00 21.82 23.00
CA ASN A 82 -17.09 20.71 23.25
C ASN A 82 -17.85 19.38 23.20
N LEU A 83 -17.50 18.52 22.24
CA LEU A 83 -18.08 17.17 22.08
C LEU A 83 -17.98 16.32 23.36
N GLU A 84 -16.95 16.49 24.18
CA GLU A 84 -16.79 15.77 25.44
C GLU A 84 -17.90 16.04 26.46
N ASN A 85 -18.52 17.21 26.38
CA ASN A 85 -19.41 17.70 27.44
C ASN A 85 -20.81 18.12 26.92
N CYS A 86 -21.04 18.07 25.59
CA CYS A 86 -22.30 18.50 25.03
C CYS A 86 -23.31 17.36 24.89
N ALA A 87 -24.59 17.72 24.88
CA ALA A 87 -25.68 16.83 24.53
C ALA A 87 -26.14 17.16 23.08
N LEU A 88 -25.71 16.39 22.10
CA LEU A 88 -25.98 16.66 20.68
C LEU A 88 -27.45 16.85 20.37
N ALA A 89 -28.35 16.05 20.95
CA ALA A 89 -29.80 16.17 20.76
C ALA A 89 -30.36 17.51 21.25
N SER A 90 -29.72 18.17 22.23
CA SER A 90 -30.12 19.50 22.72
C SER A 90 -29.58 20.62 21.82
N ILE A 91 -28.44 20.40 21.16
CA ILE A 91 -27.86 21.37 20.23
C ILE A 91 -28.61 21.34 18.91
N PHE A 92 -29.03 20.15 18.44
CA PHE A 92 -29.72 19.96 17.17
C PHE A 92 -31.16 19.42 17.36
N PRO A 93 -32.05 20.15 18.06
CA PRO A 93 -33.38 19.66 18.39
C PRO A 93 -34.25 19.49 17.17
N GLY A 94 -34.92 18.34 17.07
CA GLY A 94 -35.96 18.11 16.06
C GLY A 94 -35.43 17.91 14.62
N VAL A 95 -34.11 17.91 14.40
CA VAL A 95 -33.50 17.62 13.09
C VAL A 95 -33.11 16.16 13.01
N ARG A 96 -33.31 15.55 11.83
CA ARG A 96 -32.83 14.23 11.48
C ARG A 96 -31.94 14.35 10.27
N TYR A 97 -30.83 13.62 10.29
CA TYR A 97 -29.79 13.68 9.29
C TYR A 97 -29.71 12.38 8.50
N ASP A 98 -29.52 12.50 7.18
CA ASP A 98 -29.22 11.36 6.33
C ASP A 98 -27.82 10.84 6.63
N TYR A 99 -26.91 11.75 7.02
CA TYR A 99 -25.54 11.41 7.43
C TYR A 99 -25.10 12.23 8.64
N VAL A 100 -24.47 11.55 9.59
CA VAL A 100 -23.63 12.18 10.62
C VAL A 100 -22.19 11.81 10.31
N VAL A 101 -21.31 12.80 10.21
CA VAL A 101 -19.90 12.63 9.84
C VAL A 101 -19.01 12.94 11.03
N CYS A 102 -18.08 12.05 11.33
CA CYS A 102 -16.99 12.20 12.29
C CYS A 102 -15.66 12.00 11.54
N ALA A 103 -15.22 13.04 10.84
CA ALA A 103 -13.99 12.98 10.04
C ALA A 103 -12.79 13.36 10.91
N ASP A 104 -11.98 12.38 11.30
CA ASP A 104 -10.81 12.53 12.17
C ASP A 104 -11.20 13.23 13.51
N VAL A 105 -12.19 12.68 14.21
CA VAL A 105 -12.75 13.23 15.45
C VAL A 105 -12.64 12.27 16.63
N LEU A 106 -12.93 10.99 16.40
CA LEU A 106 -13.08 10.02 17.51
C LEU A 106 -11.77 9.78 18.25
N GLU A 107 -10.64 9.88 17.57
CA GLU A 107 -9.31 9.75 18.15
C GLU A 107 -8.95 10.87 19.15
N HIS A 108 -9.59 12.02 19.03
CA HIS A 108 -9.39 13.17 19.93
C HIS A 108 -10.27 13.12 21.18
N LEU A 109 -11.23 12.20 21.25
CA LEU A 109 -12.19 12.11 22.35
C LEU A 109 -11.71 11.16 23.44
N SER A 110 -11.86 11.55 24.68
CA SER A 110 -11.60 10.66 25.83
C SER A 110 -12.63 9.54 25.93
N ARG A 111 -13.88 9.82 25.48
CA ARG A 111 -15.03 8.91 25.49
C ARG A 111 -15.78 8.93 24.16
N PRO A 112 -15.17 8.40 23.07
CA PRO A 112 -15.80 8.41 21.76
C PRO A 112 -17.13 7.64 21.71
N GLU A 113 -17.31 6.63 22.59
CA GLU A 113 -18.54 5.86 22.70
C GLU A 113 -19.78 6.74 22.94
N ARG A 114 -19.65 7.80 23.74
CA ARG A 114 -20.78 8.71 24.03
C ARG A 114 -21.27 9.46 22.81
N ILE A 115 -20.34 9.88 21.96
CA ILE A 115 -20.68 10.61 20.73
C ILE A 115 -21.27 9.64 19.70
N VAL A 116 -20.68 8.46 19.52
CA VAL A 116 -21.19 7.45 18.60
C VAL A 116 -22.60 6.99 19.02
N GLU A 117 -22.87 6.81 20.31
CA GLU A 117 -24.23 6.52 20.80
C GLU A 117 -25.21 7.67 20.54
N ALA A 118 -24.80 8.92 20.81
CA ALA A 118 -25.64 10.10 20.62
C ALA A 118 -25.96 10.35 19.13
N CYS A 119 -25.10 9.95 18.19
CA CYS A 119 -25.36 10.06 16.77
C CYS A 119 -26.60 9.27 16.32
N ARG A 120 -26.92 8.15 16.99
CA ARG A 120 -28.09 7.32 16.67
C ARG A 120 -29.39 8.11 16.74
N ASP A 121 -29.53 8.94 17.75
CA ASP A 121 -30.74 9.73 17.97
C ASP A 121 -30.89 10.89 16.99
N LEU A 122 -29.88 11.21 16.24
CA LEU A 122 -29.86 12.27 15.24
C LEU A 122 -30.07 11.75 13.81
N LEU A 123 -29.93 10.46 13.58
CA LEU A 123 -30.09 9.89 12.24
C LEU A 123 -31.55 9.77 11.82
N ALA A 124 -31.79 10.00 10.52
CA ALA A 124 -33.02 9.59 9.85
C ALA A 124 -33.15 8.06 9.83
N PRO A 125 -34.34 7.48 9.55
CA PRO A 125 -34.56 6.02 9.61
C PRO A 125 -33.58 5.18 8.77
N ALA A 126 -33.08 5.71 7.65
CA ALA A 126 -32.06 5.08 6.80
C ALA A 126 -30.71 5.81 6.85
N GLY A 127 -30.52 6.64 7.87
CA GLY A 127 -29.33 7.46 8.00
C GLY A 127 -28.08 6.65 8.39
N ARG A 128 -26.92 7.19 8.05
CA ARG A 128 -25.61 6.57 8.26
C ARG A 128 -24.68 7.43 9.08
N LEU A 129 -23.91 6.77 9.92
CA LEU A 129 -22.74 7.36 10.57
C LEU A 129 -21.51 7.10 9.70
N LEU A 130 -20.83 8.17 9.30
CA LEU A 130 -19.60 8.13 8.53
C LEU A 130 -18.43 8.52 9.44
N ILE A 131 -17.39 7.72 9.44
CA ILE A 131 -16.23 7.90 10.34
C ILE A 131 -14.96 7.81 9.51
N SER A 132 -13.98 8.68 9.76
CA SER A 132 -12.59 8.40 9.47
C SER A 132 -11.76 8.43 10.75
N VAL A 133 -10.79 7.52 10.87
CA VAL A 133 -9.82 7.46 11.98
C VAL A 133 -8.47 6.94 11.51
N PRO A 134 -7.36 7.38 12.13
CA PRO A 134 -6.03 6.85 11.86
C PRO A 134 -5.88 5.38 12.25
N ASN A 135 -5.01 4.67 11.53
CA ASN A 135 -4.69 3.27 11.80
C ASN A 135 -3.43 3.12 12.66
N ALA A 136 -3.57 2.74 13.91
CA ALA A 136 -2.45 2.42 14.79
C ALA A 136 -1.69 1.14 14.38
N GLY A 137 -2.22 0.35 13.46
CA GLY A 137 -1.56 -0.81 12.87
C GLY A 137 -0.69 -0.49 11.66
N TYR A 138 -0.51 0.78 11.31
CA TYR A 138 0.34 1.21 10.21
C TYR A 138 1.79 0.77 10.41
N SER A 139 2.39 0.14 9.40
CA SER A 139 3.73 -0.45 9.53
C SER A 139 4.83 0.56 9.87
N GLY A 140 4.67 1.81 9.47
CA GLY A 140 5.60 2.87 9.85
C GLY A 140 5.61 3.14 11.35
N LEU A 141 4.45 3.21 12.00
CA LEU A 141 4.33 3.34 13.45
C LEU A 141 4.88 2.09 14.18
N ILE A 142 4.57 0.91 13.67
CA ILE A 142 5.11 -0.34 14.23
C ILE A 142 6.64 -0.34 14.14
N GLY A 143 7.20 0.13 13.02
CA GLY A 143 8.65 0.29 12.83
C GLY A 143 9.28 1.22 13.87
N GLU A 144 8.66 2.35 14.18
CA GLU A 144 9.13 3.27 15.23
C GLU A 144 9.08 2.62 16.62
N LEU A 145 7.98 1.92 16.95
CA LEU A 145 7.84 1.19 18.21
C LEU A 145 8.90 0.08 18.39
N LEU A 146 9.27 -0.62 17.32
CA LEU A 146 10.30 -1.66 17.36
C LEU A 146 11.71 -1.09 17.63
N GLN A 147 11.91 0.19 17.37
CA GLN A 147 13.13 0.91 17.74
C GLN A 147 13.10 1.47 19.15
N GLY A 148 12.00 1.28 19.88
CA GLY A 148 11.80 1.77 21.23
C GLY A 148 11.41 3.24 21.28
N ASP A 149 10.91 3.79 20.18
CA ASP A 149 10.46 5.19 20.11
C ASP A 149 8.94 5.29 19.90
N PHE A 150 8.36 6.39 20.37
CA PHE A 150 6.95 6.76 20.22
C PHE A 150 6.84 8.28 20.29
N THR A 151 7.17 8.93 19.19
CA THR A 151 7.30 10.39 19.17
C THR A 151 6.01 11.07 18.78
N TYR A 152 5.39 11.79 19.72
CA TYR A 152 4.25 12.67 19.41
C TYR A 152 4.66 13.83 18.51
N ARG A 153 3.82 14.11 17.53
CA ARG A 153 4.02 15.11 16.47
C ARG A 153 2.92 16.18 16.50
N GLU A 154 3.10 17.23 15.72
CA GLU A 154 2.07 18.28 15.58
C GLU A 154 0.89 17.81 14.69
N GLU A 155 1.10 16.79 13.86
CA GLU A 155 0.12 16.21 12.95
C GLU A 155 0.49 14.75 12.61
N GLY A 156 -0.46 14.02 12.03
CA GLY A 156 -0.29 12.64 11.60
C GLY A 156 -0.83 11.64 12.60
N LEU A 157 -0.39 10.37 12.47
CA LEU A 157 -0.87 9.26 13.29
C LEU A 157 -0.64 9.48 14.78
N LEU A 158 0.50 10.05 15.15
CA LEU A 158 0.86 10.37 16.53
C LEU A 158 0.70 11.88 16.82
N ASP A 159 -0.39 12.48 16.35
CA ASP A 159 -0.76 13.84 16.75
C ASP A 159 -0.88 13.90 18.29
N ARG A 160 -0.35 14.98 18.89
CA ARG A 160 -0.33 15.17 20.34
C ARG A 160 -1.71 15.20 20.99
N THR A 161 -2.74 15.46 20.21
CA THR A 161 -4.13 15.52 20.65
C THR A 161 -4.87 14.19 20.50
N HIS A 162 -4.24 13.16 19.92
CA HIS A 162 -4.83 11.84 19.83
C HIS A 162 -4.81 11.13 21.19
N LEU A 163 -5.99 10.78 21.69
CA LEU A 163 -6.22 10.07 22.93
C LEU A 163 -6.61 8.62 22.71
N ARG A 164 -7.14 8.26 21.53
CA ARG A 164 -7.60 6.93 21.17
C ARG A 164 -6.93 6.47 19.89
N PHE A 165 -6.58 5.19 19.88
CA PHE A 165 -5.89 4.57 18.76
C PHE A 165 -6.68 3.34 18.29
N PHE A 166 -6.95 3.27 16.99
CA PHE A 166 -7.75 2.21 16.39
C PHE A 166 -6.91 1.38 15.42
N THR A 167 -7.16 0.08 15.43
CA THR A 167 -6.83 -0.84 14.35
C THR A 167 -8.13 -1.31 13.70
N ARG A 168 -8.09 -1.96 12.54
CA ARG A 168 -9.30 -2.50 11.92
C ARG A 168 -10.17 -3.31 12.90
N ARG A 169 -9.55 -4.24 13.59
CA ARG A 169 -10.27 -5.12 14.54
C ARG A 169 -10.81 -4.38 15.75
N SER A 170 -10.05 -3.43 16.30
CA SER A 170 -10.53 -2.68 17.46
C SER A 170 -11.63 -1.70 17.11
N LEU A 171 -11.57 -1.06 15.93
CA LEU A 171 -12.63 -0.17 15.44
C LEU A 171 -13.94 -0.94 15.17
N ALA A 172 -13.84 -2.09 14.50
CA ALA A 172 -15.01 -2.92 14.25
C ALA A 172 -15.65 -3.45 15.53
N ARG A 173 -14.83 -3.88 16.49
CA ARG A 173 -15.31 -4.30 17.82
C ARG A 173 -15.99 -3.15 18.56
N PHE A 174 -15.38 -1.99 18.58
CA PHE A 174 -15.90 -0.78 19.20
C PHE A 174 -17.29 -0.41 18.66
N LEU A 175 -17.47 -0.41 17.35
CA LEU A 175 -18.76 -0.13 16.73
C LEU A 175 -19.78 -1.25 16.97
N GLY A 176 -19.35 -2.51 16.92
CA GLY A 176 -20.21 -3.66 17.20
C GLY A 176 -20.73 -3.69 18.65
N GLU A 177 -19.88 -3.37 19.64
CA GLU A 177 -20.26 -3.27 21.05
C GLU A 177 -21.29 -2.16 21.30
N LEU A 178 -21.26 -1.11 20.48
CA LEU A 178 -22.24 -0.02 20.47
C LEU A 178 -23.47 -0.33 19.59
N ASN A 179 -23.66 -1.56 19.11
CA ASN A 179 -24.76 -1.98 18.24
C ASN A 179 -24.84 -1.18 16.94
N TRP A 180 -23.71 -1.02 16.25
CA TRP A 180 -23.64 -0.50 14.89
C TRP A 180 -23.28 -1.61 13.92
N SER A 181 -23.95 -1.64 12.78
CA SER A 181 -23.68 -2.53 11.66
C SER A 181 -22.81 -1.83 10.64
N LEU A 182 -21.68 -2.46 10.25
CA LEU A 182 -20.76 -1.90 9.26
C LEU A 182 -21.26 -2.21 7.85
N GLU A 183 -21.53 -1.17 7.04
CA GLU A 183 -21.90 -1.32 5.63
C GLU A 183 -20.71 -1.15 4.70
N VAL A 184 -19.82 -0.22 5.03
CA VAL A 184 -18.60 0.06 4.28
C VAL A 184 -17.43 0.09 5.25
N PHE A 185 -16.34 -0.56 4.86
CA PHE A 185 -15.05 -0.44 5.55
C PHE A 185 -13.96 -0.24 4.48
N ASP A 186 -13.62 1.01 4.23
CA ASP A 186 -12.65 1.43 3.23
C ASP A 186 -11.36 1.96 3.88
N THR A 187 -10.32 2.19 3.09
CA THR A 187 -8.98 2.51 3.58
C THR A 187 -8.31 3.60 2.75
N ILE A 188 -7.50 4.41 3.40
CA ILE A 188 -6.53 5.29 2.74
C ILE A 188 -5.14 4.70 2.94
N ILE A 189 -4.45 4.50 1.83
CA ILE A 189 -3.09 3.99 1.81
C ILE A 189 -2.13 5.16 1.77
N ARG A 190 -1.05 5.02 2.54
CA ARG A 190 0.08 5.93 2.46
C ARG A 190 1.36 5.11 2.38
N GLU A 191 2.12 5.32 1.33
CA GLU A 191 3.45 4.73 1.18
C GLU A 191 4.38 5.22 2.29
N LEU A 192 5.27 4.34 2.77
CA LEU A 192 6.21 4.69 3.84
C LEU A 192 7.07 5.93 3.54
N PRO A 193 7.62 6.09 2.31
CA PRO A 193 8.39 7.29 1.96
C PRO A 193 7.60 8.60 2.05
N ALA A 194 6.28 8.53 1.91
CA ALA A 194 5.36 9.67 2.01
C ALA A 194 4.83 9.89 3.43
N SER A 195 5.27 9.07 4.40
CA SER A 195 4.85 9.17 5.79
C SER A 195 5.91 9.81 6.68
N GLU A 196 5.49 10.22 7.86
CA GLU A 196 6.35 10.72 8.92
C GLU A 196 7.28 9.66 9.54
N PHE A 197 7.09 8.37 9.21
CA PHE A 197 7.81 7.23 9.77
C PHE A 197 8.90 6.64 8.86
N LYS A 198 9.16 7.24 7.72
CA LYS A 198 10.07 6.69 6.69
C LYS A 198 11.46 6.31 7.24
N VAL A 199 12.05 7.15 8.08
CA VAL A 199 13.41 6.94 8.61
C VAL A 199 13.44 5.75 9.57
N ALA A 200 12.43 5.62 10.43
CA ALA A 200 12.32 4.53 11.38
C ALA A 200 12.21 3.18 10.67
N PHE A 201 11.43 3.12 9.60
CA PHE A 201 11.22 1.87 8.86
C PHE A 201 12.47 1.44 8.08
N ASP A 202 13.18 2.36 7.45
CA ASP A 202 14.38 2.08 6.65
C ASP A 202 15.55 1.50 7.48
N SER A 203 15.54 1.74 8.79
CA SER A 203 16.56 1.21 9.70
C SER A 203 16.25 -0.20 10.23
N LEU A 204 15.08 -0.77 9.92
CA LEU A 204 14.74 -2.13 10.32
C LEU A 204 15.50 -3.18 9.49
N PRO A 205 15.81 -4.36 10.09
CA PRO A 205 16.33 -5.49 9.33
C PRO A 205 15.40 -5.85 8.15
N PRO A 206 15.94 -6.16 6.96
CA PRO A 206 15.13 -6.42 5.77
C PRO A 206 14.07 -7.51 5.93
N ALA A 207 14.37 -8.57 6.71
CA ALA A 207 13.41 -9.64 7.00
C ALA A 207 12.18 -9.12 7.77
N LEU A 208 12.42 -8.25 8.75
CA LEU A 208 11.35 -7.65 9.57
C LEU A 208 10.51 -6.66 8.76
N SER A 209 11.16 -5.84 7.94
CA SER A 209 10.47 -4.91 7.04
C SER A 209 9.53 -5.65 6.08
N ARG A 210 10.00 -6.74 5.47
CA ARG A 210 9.17 -7.60 4.61
C ARG A 210 7.99 -8.20 5.35
N TYR A 211 8.21 -8.71 6.56
CA TYR A 211 7.11 -9.24 7.39
C TYR A 211 6.06 -8.19 7.67
N LEU A 212 6.47 -7.01 8.13
CA LEU A 212 5.56 -5.92 8.44
C LEU A 212 4.75 -5.46 7.21
N LEU A 213 5.37 -5.42 6.03
CA LEU A 213 4.69 -5.04 4.79
C LEU A 213 3.71 -6.11 4.28
N ALA A 214 3.84 -7.35 4.74
CA ALA A 214 2.95 -8.45 4.34
C ALA A 214 1.71 -8.60 5.24
N ILE A 215 1.69 -7.98 6.42
CA ILE A 215 0.51 -8.07 7.28
C ILE A 215 -0.66 -7.27 6.68
N PRO A 216 -1.91 -7.71 6.90
CA PRO A 216 -3.07 -6.94 6.46
C PRO A 216 -3.03 -5.50 7.00
N ASP A 217 -3.43 -4.56 6.18
CA ASP A 217 -3.43 -3.11 6.50
C ASP A 217 -2.04 -2.48 6.76
N ALA A 218 -0.96 -3.14 6.36
CA ALA A 218 0.42 -2.65 6.56
C ALA A 218 0.62 -1.19 6.14
N LEU A 219 0.09 -0.79 4.99
CA LEU A 219 0.18 0.55 4.43
C LEU A 219 -1.14 1.33 4.56
N THR A 220 -2.14 0.77 5.21
CA THR A 220 -3.37 1.50 5.53
C THR A 220 -3.07 2.55 6.59
N TYR A 221 -3.22 3.82 6.21
CA TYR A 221 -2.95 4.97 7.08
C TYR A 221 -4.19 5.42 7.85
N GLN A 222 -5.36 5.38 7.19
CA GLN A 222 -6.65 5.71 7.79
C GLN A 222 -7.71 4.70 7.38
N PHE A 223 -8.68 4.47 8.25
CA PHE A 223 -9.91 3.76 7.97
C PHE A 223 -11.04 4.72 7.71
N ILE A 224 -11.91 4.37 6.75
CA ILE A 224 -13.17 5.04 6.48
C ILE A 224 -14.31 4.03 6.66
N VAL A 225 -15.29 4.38 7.47
CA VAL A 225 -16.40 3.49 7.80
C VAL A 225 -17.73 4.18 7.54
N ALA A 226 -18.67 3.46 6.94
CA ALA A 226 -20.08 3.79 6.98
C ALA A 226 -20.81 2.73 7.82
N ALA A 227 -21.56 3.19 8.82
CA ALA A 227 -22.27 2.32 9.73
C ALA A 227 -23.73 2.77 9.91
N THR A 228 -24.63 1.80 10.14
CA THR A 228 -26.05 2.02 10.45
C THR A 228 -26.36 1.47 11.84
N PRO A 229 -27.36 2.03 12.55
CA PRO A 229 -27.83 1.44 13.78
C PRO A 229 -28.27 -0.02 13.54
N GLN A 230 -27.76 -0.94 14.32
CA GLN A 230 -28.08 -2.37 14.21
C GLN A 230 -29.56 -2.60 14.52
N GLN A 231 -30.27 -3.31 13.65
CA GLN A 231 -31.61 -3.79 13.92
C GLN A 231 -31.52 -5.12 14.69
N ALA A 232 -32.50 -5.38 15.57
CA ALA A 232 -32.51 -6.59 16.38
C ALA A 232 -32.55 -7.84 15.49
N GLY A 233 -31.47 -8.61 15.45
CA GLY A 233 -31.32 -9.83 14.65
C GLY A 233 -30.06 -9.86 13.77
N ASP A 234 -29.43 -8.76 13.48
CA ASP A 234 -28.20 -8.69 12.69
C ASP A 234 -26.97 -8.88 13.58
N ILE A 235 -26.45 -10.07 13.64
CA ILE A 235 -25.09 -10.32 14.16
C ILE A 235 -24.22 -10.72 12.96
N SER A 236 -23.48 -9.78 12.41
CA SER A 236 -22.42 -10.12 11.47
C SER A 236 -21.17 -9.28 11.72
N LEU A 237 -20.26 -9.82 12.52
CA LEU A 237 -18.86 -9.43 12.54
C LEU A 237 -18.09 -9.93 11.31
N ALA A 238 -18.75 -10.65 10.41
CA ALA A 238 -18.15 -11.32 9.25
C ALA A 238 -17.69 -10.33 8.15
N ALA A 239 -18.09 -9.06 8.20
CA ALA A 239 -17.67 -8.04 7.22
C ALA A 239 -16.31 -7.39 7.53
N VAL A 240 -15.57 -7.87 8.53
CA VAL A 240 -14.36 -7.20 9.04
C VAL A 240 -13.06 -7.81 8.49
N GLU A 241 -13.16 -8.93 7.78
CA GLU A 241 -12.00 -9.42 7.04
C GLU A 241 -11.66 -8.44 5.92
N PRO A 242 -10.38 -8.09 5.75
CA PRO A 242 -9.97 -7.20 4.68
C PRO A 242 -10.27 -7.85 3.33
N THR A 243 -11.44 -7.58 2.78
CA THR A 243 -11.76 -7.90 1.39
C THR A 243 -10.96 -6.96 0.50
N GLY A 244 -9.76 -7.39 0.09
CA GLY A 244 -8.92 -6.63 -0.82
C GLY A 244 -8.29 -5.37 -0.23
N GLY A 245 -8.00 -5.35 1.08
CA GLY A 245 -7.13 -4.34 1.69
C GLY A 245 -5.80 -4.30 0.95
N ALA A 246 -5.22 -3.12 0.76
CA ALA A 246 -3.97 -2.96 0.06
C ALA A 246 -2.91 -3.88 0.67
N GLN A 247 -2.66 -4.95 -0.01
CA GLN A 247 -1.51 -5.79 0.22
C GLN A 247 -0.28 -4.98 -0.18
N ALA A 248 0.81 -5.13 0.57
CA ALA A 248 2.08 -4.65 0.07
C ALA A 248 2.31 -5.26 -1.31
N LEU A 249 2.63 -4.42 -2.26
CA LEU A 249 2.81 -4.83 -3.65
C LEU A 249 4.29 -4.81 -4.00
N PHE A 250 4.69 -5.69 -4.90
CA PHE A 250 5.93 -5.57 -5.64
C PHE A 250 5.61 -5.32 -7.12
N SER A 251 6.55 -4.73 -7.83
CA SER A 251 6.42 -4.45 -9.26
C SER A 251 7.29 -5.43 -10.04
N ALA A 252 6.66 -6.27 -10.84
CA ALA A 252 7.36 -7.08 -11.84
C ALA A 252 7.36 -6.34 -13.19
N GLN A 253 8.48 -6.37 -13.89
CA GLN A 253 8.65 -5.69 -15.17
C GLN A 253 9.09 -6.69 -16.25
N LEU A 254 8.58 -6.49 -17.44
CA LEU A 254 8.96 -7.26 -18.63
C LEU A 254 9.44 -6.30 -19.70
N TYR A 255 10.69 -6.41 -20.07
CA TYR A 255 11.28 -5.66 -21.18
C TYR A 255 11.26 -6.48 -22.47
N LEU A 256 10.83 -5.83 -23.55
CA LEU A 256 10.86 -6.41 -24.88
C LEU A 256 12.08 -5.87 -25.62
N GLY A 257 12.95 -6.78 -26.07
CA GLY A 257 14.18 -6.48 -26.76
C GLY A 257 14.09 -6.76 -28.28
N ALA A 258 14.65 -5.87 -29.06
CA ALA A 258 14.92 -6.08 -30.47
C ALA A 258 16.43 -6.26 -30.66
N GLN A 259 16.85 -7.38 -31.25
CA GLN A 259 18.26 -7.70 -31.49
C GLN A 259 19.14 -7.65 -30.18
N GLY A 260 18.56 -8.03 -29.04
CA GLY A 260 19.25 -8.06 -27.74
C GLY A 260 19.41 -6.68 -27.06
N GLN A 261 18.77 -5.63 -27.58
CA GLN A 261 18.76 -4.31 -26.95
C GLN A 261 17.42 -4.03 -26.29
N TYR A 262 17.46 -3.59 -25.03
CA TYR A 262 16.29 -3.24 -24.22
C TYR A 262 16.20 -1.72 -24.05
N ALA A 263 14.98 -1.17 -24.01
CA ALA A 263 14.73 0.24 -23.80
C ALA A 263 13.57 0.43 -22.81
N GLU A 264 13.66 1.46 -21.97
CA GLU A 264 12.62 1.81 -20.98
C GLU A 264 11.23 2.01 -21.60
N ALA A 265 11.16 2.52 -22.83
CA ALA A 265 9.90 2.71 -23.54
C ALA A 265 9.20 1.39 -23.91
N ASN A 266 9.90 0.27 -23.88
CA ASN A 266 9.42 -1.05 -24.29
C ASN A 266 9.21 -1.99 -23.11
N LYS A 267 8.94 -1.44 -21.92
CA LYS A 267 8.65 -2.23 -20.75
C LYS A 267 7.16 -2.29 -20.42
N LEU A 268 6.76 -3.43 -19.90
CA LEU A 268 5.43 -3.67 -19.33
C LEU A 268 5.58 -3.87 -17.82
N ILE A 269 4.63 -3.36 -17.05
CA ILE A 269 4.68 -3.42 -15.58
C ILE A 269 3.42 -4.13 -15.08
N MET A 270 3.61 -5.07 -14.15
CA MET A 270 2.53 -5.76 -13.45
C MET A 270 2.80 -5.74 -11.95
N ALA A 271 1.77 -5.44 -11.18
CA ALA A 271 1.85 -5.52 -9.73
C ALA A 271 1.53 -6.93 -9.24
N GLY A 272 2.37 -7.44 -8.33
CA GLY A 272 2.12 -8.66 -7.58
C GLY A 272 1.94 -8.35 -6.09
N ALA A 273 1.21 -9.20 -5.38
CA ALA A 273 0.94 -9.05 -3.97
C ALA A 273 1.98 -9.79 -3.11
N ILE A 274 2.54 -9.10 -2.12
CA ILE A 274 3.37 -9.71 -1.09
C ILE A 274 2.46 -10.45 -0.09
N GLY A 275 2.86 -11.66 0.31
CA GLY A 275 2.05 -12.53 1.17
C GLY A 275 1.18 -13.54 0.41
N GLN A 276 1.20 -13.52 -0.92
CA GLN A 276 0.54 -14.53 -1.75
C GLN A 276 1.55 -15.53 -2.31
N GLU A 277 1.35 -16.81 -2.05
CA GLU A 277 2.23 -17.87 -2.54
C GLU A 277 2.01 -18.21 -4.01
N HIS A 278 0.78 -18.07 -4.49
CA HIS A 278 0.43 -18.33 -5.89
C HIS A 278 -0.34 -17.17 -6.48
N GLN A 279 0.23 -16.53 -7.48
CA GLN A 279 -0.41 -15.49 -8.26
C GLN A 279 0.05 -15.54 -9.72
N LEU A 280 -0.80 -15.11 -10.61
CA LEU A 280 -0.55 -15.10 -12.05
C LEU A 280 -0.41 -13.67 -12.55
N LEU A 281 0.79 -13.30 -12.96
CA LEU A 281 1.05 -12.03 -13.65
C LEU A 281 0.94 -12.26 -15.16
N ARG A 282 0.10 -11.46 -15.83
CA ARG A 282 -0.12 -11.53 -17.28
C ARG A 282 0.36 -10.25 -17.95
N PHE A 283 1.38 -10.37 -18.75
CA PHE A 283 1.88 -9.28 -19.58
C PHE A 283 1.28 -9.42 -21.00
N ASN A 284 0.47 -8.45 -21.42
CA ASN A 284 -0.05 -8.38 -22.79
C ASN A 284 1.04 -7.81 -23.69
N LEU A 285 1.59 -8.65 -24.56
CA LEU A 285 2.70 -8.26 -25.43
C LEU A 285 2.19 -7.39 -26.59
N PRO A 286 2.78 -6.22 -26.82
CA PRO A 286 2.46 -5.41 -27.99
C PRO A 286 2.96 -6.09 -29.26
N GLN A 287 2.21 -5.93 -30.35
CA GLN A 287 2.64 -6.38 -31.66
C GLN A 287 3.95 -5.68 -32.08
N GLY A 288 4.92 -6.46 -32.57
CA GLY A 288 6.22 -5.93 -32.97
C GLY A 288 7.21 -7.02 -33.38
N ASN A 289 8.39 -6.60 -33.82
CA ASN A 289 9.48 -7.49 -34.19
C ASN A 289 10.41 -7.73 -32.94
N TRP A 290 9.83 -8.22 -31.88
CA TRP A 290 10.58 -8.53 -30.67
C TRP A 290 11.28 -9.88 -30.79
N THR A 291 12.47 -9.99 -30.24
CA THR A 291 13.28 -11.21 -30.33
C THR A 291 13.75 -11.70 -28.99
N HIS A 292 13.72 -10.87 -27.94
CA HIS A 292 14.22 -11.20 -26.60
C HIS A 292 13.24 -10.68 -25.56
N LEU A 293 13.13 -11.38 -24.44
CA LEU A 293 12.31 -11.03 -23.29
C LEU A 293 13.19 -11.05 -22.03
N ARG A 294 13.27 -9.92 -21.30
CA ARG A 294 13.92 -9.82 -20.02
C ARG A 294 12.85 -9.62 -18.94
N LEU A 295 12.86 -10.49 -17.95
CA LEU A 295 11.96 -10.43 -16.80
C LEU A 295 12.71 -9.88 -15.60
N ASP A 296 12.23 -8.79 -15.03
CA ASP A 296 12.63 -8.24 -13.75
C ASP A 296 11.52 -8.67 -12.75
N PRO A 297 11.72 -9.73 -11.97
CA PRO A 297 10.62 -10.37 -11.24
C PRO A 297 10.10 -9.55 -10.07
N ALA A 298 10.87 -8.57 -9.60
CA ALA A 298 10.46 -7.60 -8.59
C ALA A 298 11.35 -6.35 -8.62
N ASP A 299 10.87 -5.27 -8.02
CA ASP A 299 11.53 -3.97 -7.89
C ASP A 299 12.31 -3.83 -6.56
N ARG A 300 12.58 -4.93 -5.87
CA ARG A 300 13.19 -4.92 -4.54
C ARG A 300 13.83 -6.26 -4.17
N PRO A 301 14.79 -6.28 -3.24
CA PRO A 301 15.34 -7.52 -2.73
C PRO A 301 14.31 -8.33 -1.95
N GLY A 302 14.45 -9.65 -1.98
CA GLY A 302 13.57 -10.56 -1.28
C GLY A 302 13.67 -12.00 -1.77
N PHE A 303 12.72 -12.83 -1.31
CA PHE A 303 12.56 -14.20 -1.74
C PHE A 303 11.24 -14.35 -2.45
N ILE A 304 11.29 -14.86 -3.66
CA ILE A 304 10.10 -15.20 -4.41
C ILE A 304 10.09 -16.69 -4.78
N HIS A 305 8.90 -17.23 -4.97
CA HIS A 305 8.70 -18.54 -5.58
C HIS A 305 8.37 -18.35 -7.05
N LEU A 306 9.18 -18.91 -7.94
CA LEU A 306 8.87 -18.93 -9.38
C LEU A 306 8.41 -20.33 -9.74
N HIS A 307 7.14 -20.44 -10.17
CA HIS A 307 6.50 -21.71 -10.45
C HIS A 307 6.56 -22.06 -11.94
N SER A 308 6.18 -21.12 -12.80
CA SER A 308 6.27 -21.30 -14.26
C SER A 308 6.23 -19.97 -15.00
N VAL A 309 6.76 -20.00 -16.22
CA VAL A 309 6.66 -18.91 -17.19
C VAL A 309 6.17 -19.49 -18.52
N THR A 310 5.11 -18.92 -19.09
CA THR A 310 4.49 -19.44 -20.32
C THR A 310 4.26 -18.32 -21.33
N LEU A 311 4.82 -18.46 -22.53
CA LEU A 311 4.56 -17.57 -23.64
C LEU A 311 3.41 -18.14 -24.49
N ARG A 312 2.32 -17.38 -24.63
CA ARG A 312 1.14 -17.76 -25.39
C ARG A 312 0.95 -16.89 -26.62
N ASP A 313 0.48 -17.51 -27.68
CA ASP A 313 0.04 -16.79 -28.89
C ASP A 313 -1.37 -16.18 -28.73
N ALA A 314 -1.83 -15.51 -29.78
CA ALA A 314 -3.14 -14.86 -29.84
C ALA A 314 -4.33 -15.81 -29.66
N GLN A 315 -4.15 -17.11 -29.90
CA GLN A 315 -5.14 -18.16 -29.72
C GLN A 315 -5.08 -18.79 -28.33
N GLY A 316 -4.16 -18.30 -27.46
CA GLY A 316 -3.96 -18.83 -26.11
C GLY A 316 -3.13 -20.12 -26.06
N GLN A 317 -2.57 -20.57 -27.20
CA GLN A 317 -1.72 -21.76 -27.20
C GLN A 317 -0.33 -21.44 -26.64
N ALA A 318 0.19 -22.33 -25.77
CA ALA A 318 1.54 -22.21 -25.26
C ALA A 318 2.56 -22.52 -26.38
N ARG A 319 3.36 -21.51 -26.71
CA ARG A 319 4.42 -21.62 -27.74
C ARG A 319 5.79 -21.84 -27.10
N TRP A 320 5.94 -21.50 -25.84
CA TRP A 320 7.09 -21.78 -25.00
C TRP A 320 6.64 -21.86 -23.55
N HIS A 321 7.29 -22.74 -22.82
CA HIS A 321 7.00 -22.95 -21.40
C HIS A 321 8.30 -23.26 -20.65
N TRP A 322 8.45 -22.60 -19.52
CA TRP A 322 9.47 -22.86 -18.52
C TRP A 322 8.80 -23.39 -17.26
N SER A 323 9.33 -24.47 -16.71
CA SER A 323 8.95 -25.04 -15.43
C SER A 323 10.15 -25.05 -14.48
N SER A 324 9.87 -25.04 -13.19
CA SER A 324 10.88 -25.01 -12.13
C SER A 324 11.50 -26.38 -11.82
N ASP A 325 11.52 -27.29 -12.77
CA ASP A 325 12.28 -28.54 -12.70
C ASP A 325 13.81 -28.29 -12.82
N ALA A 326 14.59 -29.34 -12.65
CA ALA A 326 16.06 -29.24 -12.64
C ALA A 326 16.62 -28.64 -13.95
N ASP A 327 16.06 -29.04 -15.10
CA ASP A 327 16.50 -28.54 -16.41
C ASP A 327 16.08 -27.09 -16.62
N GLY A 328 14.88 -26.72 -16.16
CA GLY A 328 14.39 -25.35 -16.20
C GLY A 328 15.21 -24.42 -15.31
N ILE A 329 15.54 -24.80 -14.09
CA ILE A 329 16.40 -24.01 -13.20
C ILE A 329 17.77 -23.82 -13.85
N GLN A 330 18.38 -24.89 -14.36
CA GLN A 330 19.67 -24.80 -15.04
C GLN A 330 19.62 -23.88 -16.27
N SER A 331 18.49 -23.87 -17.02
CA SER A 331 18.34 -23.04 -18.20
C SER A 331 18.29 -21.54 -17.83
N LEU A 332 17.65 -21.15 -16.74
CA LEU A 332 17.64 -19.76 -16.25
C LEU A 332 18.98 -19.37 -15.60
N GLU A 333 19.64 -20.26 -14.88
CA GLU A 333 20.99 -20.01 -14.32
C GLU A 333 22.04 -19.80 -15.42
N ALA A 334 21.87 -20.45 -16.57
CA ALA A 334 22.75 -20.29 -17.73
C ALA A 334 22.44 -19.04 -18.58
N ALA A 335 21.23 -18.49 -18.45
CA ALA A 335 20.83 -17.28 -19.13
C ALA A 335 21.49 -16.03 -18.51
N PRO A 336 21.66 -14.93 -19.25
CA PRO A 336 22.09 -13.66 -18.67
C PRO A 336 21.14 -13.24 -17.54
N HIS A 337 21.69 -12.97 -16.36
CA HIS A 337 20.93 -12.52 -15.20
C HIS A 337 21.77 -11.63 -14.29
N GLN A 338 21.10 -10.86 -13.43
CA GLN A 338 21.73 -9.97 -12.46
C GLN A 338 20.97 -9.99 -11.14
N GLN A 339 21.69 -9.92 -10.03
CA GLN A 339 21.16 -9.74 -8.68
C GLN A 339 20.12 -10.79 -8.27
N MET A 340 20.23 -12.00 -8.76
CA MET A 340 19.33 -13.08 -8.38
C MET A 340 20.04 -14.44 -8.38
N PHE A 341 19.61 -15.33 -7.47
CA PHE A 341 20.00 -16.72 -7.41
C PHE A 341 18.78 -17.62 -7.43
N LEU A 342 18.84 -18.71 -8.20
CA LEU A 342 17.80 -19.71 -8.26
C LEU A 342 18.23 -20.98 -7.53
N ARG A 343 17.30 -21.61 -6.83
CA ARG A 343 17.48 -22.94 -6.22
C ARG A 343 16.16 -23.68 -6.26
N PRO A 344 16.15 -25.00 -6.31
CA PRO A 344 14.94 -25.75 -5.98
C PRO A 344 14.58 -25.45 -4.52
N LEU A 345 13.30 -25.27 -4.23
CA LEU A 345 12.82 -25.00 -2.87
C LEU A 345 13.19 -26.15 -1.91
N TRP A 346 13.09 -27.39 -2.41
CA TRP A 346 13.64 -28.63 -1.82
C TRP A 346 13.93 -29.62 -2.95
N PRO A 347 14.66 -30.72 -2.69
CA PRO A 347 14.93 -31.72 -3.73
C PRO A 347 13.64 -32.18 -4.43
N ALA A 348 13.62 -32.11 -5.75
CA ALA A 348 12.46 -32.40 -6.62
C ALA A 348 11.23 -31.49 -6.39
N SER A 349 11.41 -30.28 -5.86
CA SER A 349 10.35 -29.30 -5.76
C SER A 349 9.87 -28.86 -7.14
N PRO A 350 8.53 -28.72 -7.35
CA PRO A 350 7.97 -28.10 -8.54
C PRO A 350 8.05 -26.56 -8.49
N THR A 351 8.79 -25.98 -7.55
CA THR A 351 8.91 -24.56 -7.31
C THR A 351 10.37 -24.17 -7.16
N ALA A 352 10.82 -23.17 -7.89
CA ALA A 352 12.11 -22.56 -7.70
C ALA A 352 12.04 -21.44 -6.65
N LEU A 353 12.91 -21.49 -5.66
CA LEU A 353 13.20 -20.38 -4.77
C LEU A 353 14.16 -19.44 -5.49
N VAL A 354 13.77 -18.18 -5.61
CA VAL A 354 14.60 -17.12 -6.20
C VAL A 354 14.93 -16.10 -5.12
N LEU A 355 16.22 -15.98 -4.81
CA LEU A 355 16.76 -14.92 -3.97
C LEU A 355 17.07 -13.72 -4.83
N LEU A 356 16.45 -12.59 -4.55
CA LEU A 356 16.73 -11.29 -5.13
C LEU A 356 17.59 -10.51 -4.13
N HIS A 357 18.85 -10.24 -4.47
CA HIS A 357 19.81 -9.65 -3.52
C HIS A 357 20.19 -8.19 -3.85
N GLY A 358 19.42 -7.54 -4.74
CA GLY A 358 19.60 -6.14 -5.10
C GLY A 358 18.28 -5.47 -5.47
N ASP A 359 18.37 -4.25 -5.89
CA ASP A 359 17.25 -3.37 -6.25
C ASP A 359 16.91 -3.39 -7.76
N ASP A 360 17.73 -4.05 -8.58
CA ASP A 360 17.53 -4.23 -10.02
C ASP A 360 17.76 -5.70 -10.44
N PRO A 361 17.01 -6.69 -9.88
CA PRO A 361 17.14 -8.09 -10.23
C PRO A 361 16.46 -8.38 -11.56
N TRP A 362 17.18 -9.03 -12.47
CA TRP A 362 16.60 -9.42 -13.77
C TRP A 362 17.19 -10.71 -14.33
N VAL A 363 16.44 -11.35 -15.24
CA VAL A 363 16.87 -12.49 -16.03
C VAL A 363 16.36 -12.39 -17.47
N GLU A 364 17.19 -12.70 -18.42
CA GLU A 364 16.77 -12.91 -19.81
C GLU A 364 16.12 -14.29 -19.95
N LEU A 365 14.87 -14.32 -20.38
CA LEU A 365 14.16 -15.59 -20.53
C LEU A 365 14.74 -16.38 -21.73
N PRO A 366 15.04 -17.68 -21.54
CA PRO A 366 15.67 -18.51 -22.58
C PRO A 366 14.66 -18.93 -23.66
N VAL A 367 13.88 -17.98 -24.14
CA VAL A 367 12.94 -18.17 -25.26
C VAL A 367 13.69 -18.05 -26.58
N PRO A 368 13.62 -19.02 -27.50
CA PRO A 368 14.25 -18.85 -28.81
C PRO A 368 13.77 -17.57 -29.53
N PRO A 369 14.69 -16.74 -30.05
CA PRO A 369 14.33 -15.46 -30.70
C PRO A 369 13.28 -15.60 -31.82
N ALA A 370 13.32 -16.69 -32.57
CA ALA A 370 12.34 -16.98 -33.61
C ALA A 370 10.91 -17.20 -33.04
N VAL A 371 10.80 -17.81 -31.83
CA VAL A 371 9.50 -18.03 -31.18
C VAL A 371 8.93 -16.70 -30.71
N VAL A 372 9.77 -15.84 -30.10
CA VAL A 372 9.33 -14.50 -29.67
C VAL A 372 8.82 -13.70 -30.87
N ALA A 373 9.58 -13.66 -31.96
CA ALA A 373 9.23 -12.93 -33.18
C ALA A 373 7.93 -13.46 -33.82
N ASP A 374 7.76 -14.78 -33.88
CA ASP A 374 6.55 -15.41 -34.42
C ASP A 374 5.31 -15.04 -33.60
N VAL A 375 5.42 -15.16 -32.27
CA VAL A 375 4.30 -14.92 -31.38
C VAL A 375 3.92 -13.44 -31.31
N THR A 376 4.88 -12.54 -31.29
CA THR A 376 4.62 -11.08 -31.19
C THR A 376 4.35 -10.43 -32.58
N GLY A 377 4.54 -11.16 -33.69
CA GLY A 377 4.17 -10.70 -35.01
C GLY A 377 2.68 -10.45 -35.20
N MET A 378 1.82 -11.04 -34.37
CA MET A 378 0.37 -10.83 -34.32
C MET A 378 -0.06 -10.22 -33.00
N PRO A 379 -1.15 -9.40 -32.98
CA PRO A 379 -1.68 -8.85 -31.72
C PRO A 379 -2.35 -9.94 -30.89
N GLY A 380 -2.24 -9.84 -29.55
CA GLY A 380 -2.92 -10.72 -28.59
C GLY A 380 -2.01 -11.75 -27.90
N ALA A 381 -0.71 -11.70 -28.14
CA ALA A 381 0.27 -12.52 -27.43
C ALA A 381 0.36 -12.14 -25.95
N GLN A 382 0.63 -13.12 -25.09
CA GLN A 382 0.76 -12.92 -23.64
C GLN A 382 1.93 -13.69 -23.07
N LEU A 383 2.61 -13.10 -22.09
CA LEU A 383 3.50 -13.82 -21.19
C LEU A 383 2.80 -13.98 -19.84
N GLU A 384 2.65 -15.20 -19.38
CA GLU A 384 2.11 -15.58 -18.07
C GLU A 384 3.28 -15.98 -17.15
N VAL A 385 3.37 -15.35 -15.98
CA VAL A 385 4.34 -15.68 -14.95
C VAL A 385 3.59 -16.11 -13.70
N GLN A 386 3.70 -17.38 -13.34
CA GLN A 386 3.21 -17.89 -12.06
C GLN A 386 4.29 -17.70 -11.00
N ILE A 387 4.04 -16.81 -10.08
CA ILE A 387 4.98 -16.33 -9.09
C ILE A 387 4.32 -16.26 -7.72
N GLY A 388 5.10 -16.34 -6.66
CA GLY A 388 4.65 -16.13 -5.30
C GLY A 388 5.65 -15.31 -4.51
N TRP A 389 5.14 -14.60 -3.50
CA TRP A 389 5.96 -13.98 -2.46
C TRP A 389 5.43 -14.45 -1.11
N PRO A 390 5.75 -15.69 -0.71
CA PRO A 390 5.26 -16.26 0.53
C PRO A 390 5.90 -15.59 1.74
N MET A 391 5.11 -15.42 2.79
CA MET A 391 5.54 -14.85 4.06
C MET A 391 5.06 -15.76 5.19
N SER A 392 5.72 -16.93 5.34
CA SER A 392 5.53 -17.79 6.51
C SER A 392 6.62 -17.53 7.56
N ALA A 393 6.41 -17.95 8.80
CA ALA A 393 7.42 -17.89 9.86
C ALA A 393 8.67 -18.69 9.50
N ASP A 394 8.50 -19.86 8.88
CA ASP A 394 9.60 -20.69 8.40
C ASP A 394 10.39 -20.01 7.29
N TYR A 395 9.70 -19.30 6.43
CA TYR A 395 10.30 -18.54 5.33
C TYR A 395 11.09 -17.33 5.83
N LEU A 396 10.62 -16.66 6.88
CA LEU A 396 11.36 -15.59 7.55
C LEU A 396 12.64 -16.11 8.19
N ALA A 397 12.57 -17.24 8.91
CA ALA A 397 13.74 -17.89 9.50
C ALA A 397 14.77 -18.28 8.43
N LEU A 398 14.31 -18.80 7.30
CA LEU A 398 15.17 -19.11 6.15
C LEU A 398 15.80 -17.84 5.57
N SER A 399 15.05 -16.76 5.42
CA SER A 399 15.55 -15.48 4.90
C SER A 399 16.61 -14.87 5.83
N GLU A 400 16.41 -14.91 7.14
CA GLU A 400 17.39 -14.46 8.13
C GLU A 400 18.70 -15.26 8.05
N THR A 401 18.62 -16.55 7.74
CA THR A 401 19.80 -17.40 7.58
C THR A 401 20.52 -17.14 6.26
N LEU A 402 19.79 -16.88 5.19
CA LEU A 402 20.34 -16.75 3.84
C LEU A 402 20.80 -15.33 3.49
N ASN A 403 20.19 -14.30 4.04
CA ASN A 403 20.58 -12.89 3.77
C ASN A 403 22.07 -12.62 4.11
N PRO A 404 22.60 -13.01 5.28
CA PRO A 404 24.02 -12.80 5.58
C PRO A 404 24.96 -13.58 4.63
N LEU A 405 24.51 -14.74 4.12
CA LEU A 405 25.28 -15.52 3.15
C LEU A 405 25.27 -14.85 1.77
N ALA A 406 24.14 -14.28 1.35
CA ALA A 406 24.03 -13.55 0.11
C ALA A 406 24.89 -12.28 0.11
N GLU A 407 24.86 -11.51 1.21
CA GLU A 407 25.72 -10.34 1.40
C GLU A 407 27.21 -10.72 1.33
N ARG A 408 27.58 -11.82 1.99
CA ARG A 408 28.98 -12.31 1.98
C ARG A 408 29.40 -12.79 0.60
N LEU A 409 28.52 -13.45 -0.15
CA LEU A 409 28.78 -13.85 -1.54
C LEU A 409 28.97 -12.62 -2.43
N SER A 410 28.09 -11.60 -2.32
CA SER A 410 28.22 -10.36 -3.08
C SER A 410 29.55 -9.63 -2.78
N GLN A 411 29.96 -9.60 -1.51
CA GLN A 411 31.25 -9.02 -1.11
C GLN A 411 32.43 -9.81 -1.69
N LEU A 412 32.38 -11.16 -1.71
CA LEU A 412 33.40 -12.01 -2.30
C LEU A 412 33.48 -11.86 -3.83
N GLU A 413 32.35 -11.74 -4.50
CA GLU A 413 32.31 -11.49 -5.94
C GLU A 413 32.89 -10.13 -6.30
N HIS A 414 32.61 -9.10 -5.51
CA HIS A 414 33.19 -7.78 -5.69
C HIS A 414 34.70 -7.78 -5.48
N SER A 415 35.18 -8.39 -4.39
CA SER A 415 36.61 -8.49 -4.11
C SER A 415 37.38 -9.33 -5.15
N THR A 416 36.79 -10.43 -5.62
CA THR A 416 37.40 -11.24 -6.69
C THR A 416 37.39 -10.51 -8.04
N GLY A 417 36.40 -9.66 -8.29
CA GLY A 417 36.34 -8.77 -9.44
C GLY A 417 37.48 -7.75 -9.42
N GLU A 418 37.67 -7.08 -8.28
CA GLU A 418 38.78 -6.12 -8.07
C GLU A 418 40.16 -6.79 -8.19
N GLU A 419 40.32 -7.96 -7.59
CA GLU A 419 41.59 -8.73 -7.70
C GLU A 419 41.88 -9.14 -9.15
N ARG A 420 40.90 -9.57 -9.92
CA ARG A 420 41.04 -9.86 -11.36
C ARG A 420 41.42 -8.63 -12.16
N GLN A 421 40.81 -7.49 -11.90
CA GLN A 421 41.14 -6.22 -12.57
C GLN A 421 42.55 -5.76 -12.23
N ALA A 422 42.95 -5.84 -10.95
CA ALA A 422 44.30 -5.52 -10.50
C ALA A 422 45.35 -6.43 -11.12
N HIS A 423 45.06 -7.74 -11.18
CA HIS A 423 45.96 -8.71 -11.83
C HIS A 423 46.08 -8.44 -13.34
N GLN A 424 44.96 -8.16 -14.04
CA GLN A 424 44.98 -7.83 -15.47
C GLN A 424 45.77 -6.55 -15.74
N HIS A 425 45.62 -5.54 -14.85
CA HIS A 425 46.37 -4.30 -14.95
C HIS A 425 47.88 -4.57 -14.77
N SER A 426 48.29 -5.34 -13.77
CA SER A 426 49.70 -5.74 -13.53
C SER A 426 50.28 -6.52 -14.70
N VAL A 427 49.54 -7.46 -15.29
CA VAL A 427 49.96 -8.21 -16.48
C VAL A 427 50.17 -7.28 -17.68
N ASN A 428 49.25 -6.32 -17.88
CA ASN A 428 49.37 -5.36 -18.97
C ASN A 428 50.59 -4.43 -18.79
N GLU A 429 50.90 -4.01 -17.55
CA GLU A 429 52.10 -3.19 -17.27
C GLU A 429 53.38 -4.00 -17.52
N MET A 430 53.44 -5.28 -17.12
CA MET A 430 54.57 -6.14 -17.41
C MET A 430 54.80 -6.36 -18.91
N LEU A 431 53.71 -6.51 -19.67
CA LEU A 431 53.80 -6.66 -21.12
C LEU A 431 54.24 -5.35 -21.80
N ALA A 432 53.78 -4.20 -21.32
CA ALA A 432 54.22 -2.90 -21.81
C ALA A 432 55.70 -2.60 -21.55
N SER A 433 56.19 -2.98 -20.35
CA SER A 433 57.61 -2.83 -19.98
C SER A 433 58.53 -3.78 -20.76
N ALA A 434 58.06 -5.02 -21.05
CA ALA A 434 58.82 -5.98 -21.86
C ALA A 434 58.88 -5.59 -23.34
N GLY A 435 57.91 -4.82 -23.85
CA GLY A 435 57.87 -4.28 -25.21
C GLY A 435 58.80 -3.08 -25.45
N GLN A 436 59.21 -2.37 -24.36
CA GLN A 436 60.10 -1.21 -24.46
C GLN A 436 61.59 -1.60 -24.39
N ASN A 437 61.91 -2.85 -24.10
CA ASN A 437 63.29 -3.34 -24.01
C ASN A 437 63.72 -4.19 -25.24
N LYS A 438 63.04 -4.00 -26.35
CA LYS A 438 63.43 -4.47 -27.69
C LYS A 438 63.57 -3.27 -28.62
#